data_d3b0e11136c5ee7a012ceebfeb092832
#
_entry.id   d3b0e11136c5ee7a012ceebfeb092832
#
_cell.length_a   1.000
_cell.length_b   1.000
_cell.length_c   1.000
_cell.angle_alpha   90.00
_cell.angle_beta   90.00
_cell.angle_gamma   90.00
#
_symmetry.space_group_name_H-M   'P 1'
#
loop_
_entity.id
_entity.type
_entity.pdbx_description
1 polymer ?
#
loop_
_entity_poly.entity_id
_entity_poly.type
_entity_poly.pdbx_seq_one_letter_code
_entity_poly.pdbx_strand_id
1 'polypeptide(L)'
;MLFLWSNFQVVIYLIGSLRNPEVPLYARALREAGHEVFDDWYAAGPEADDRWRDYELQRGHNFIQALDGYAAKHVFNFDLSHICRADVVVLLLPAGKSGHLELGYALGLGKPGYILLDNNPERFDVMYRFATKVCASVEELVNELG
;
A
#
# COMPACT_ATOMS: atom_id res chain seq x y z
N MET A 1 12.43 -36.08 11.50
CA MET A 1 11.80 -34.93 12.14
C MET A 1 11.60 -33.85 11.10
N LEU A 2 10.36 -33.64 10.80
CA LEU A 2 10.02 -32.61 9.84
C LEU A 2 10.10 -31.25 10.52
N PHE A 3 11.14 -30.53 10.22
CA PHE A 3 11.14 -29.11 10.51
C PHE A 3 10.17 -28.49 9.51
N LEU A 4 9.01 -28.21 9.99
CA LEU A 4 8.20 -27.22 9.36
C LEU A 4 9.00 -25.92 9.45
N TRP A 5 9.77 -25.66 8.43
CA TRP A 5 10.17 -24.30 8.16
C TRP A 5 8.86 -23.55 7.96
N SER A 6 8.32 -23.07 9.07
CA SER A 6 7.21 -22.16 8.98
C SER A 6 7.73 -21.03 8.13
N ASN A 7 7.21 -20.91 6.92
CA ASN A 7 7.29 -19.68 6.20
C ASN A 7 6.90 -18.61 7.20
N PHE A 8 7.82 -17.69 7.51
CA PHE A 8 7.50 -16.62 8.42
C PHE A 8 6.33 -15.85 7.84
N GLN A 9 5.15 -16.07 8.43
CA GLN A 9 3.98 -15.29 8.09
C GLN A 9 4.20 -13.87 8.60
N VAL A 10 4.12 -12.90 7.70
CA VAL A 10 4.10 -11.49 8.06
C VAL A 10 2.76 -10.89 7.70
N VAL A 11 2.42 -9.82 8.37
CA VAL A 11 1.27 -8.97 8.03
C VAL A 11 1.77 -7.89 7.08
N ILE A 12 1.27 -7.90 5.86
CA ILE A 12 1.66 -6.98 4.80
C ILE A 12 0.54 -5.95 4.62
N TYR A 13 0.90 -4.67 4.67
CA TYR A 13 0.04 -3.61 4.15
C TYR A 13 0.43 -3.39 2.69
N LEU A 14 -0.46 -3.76 1.78
CA LEU A 14 -0.25 -3.57 0.35
C LEU A 14 -0.72 -2.16 -0.04
N ILE A 15 0.21 -1.35 -0.50
CA ILE A 15 -0.03 0.02 -0.93
C ILE A 15 -0.14 0.03 -2.45
N GLY A 16 -1.13 0.72 -2.97
CA GLY A 16 -1.29 0.83 -4.42
C GLY A 16 -2.36 1.85 -4.79
N SER A 17 -2.66 1.92 -6.08
CA SER A 17 -3.68 2.80 -6.61
C SER A 17 -5.03 2.10 -6.69
N LEU A 18 -6.09 2.79 -6.29
CA LEU A 18 -7.47 2.35 -6.52
C LEU A 18 -7.77 2.10 -8.00
N ARG A 19 -6.99 2.70 -8.89
CA ARG A 19 -7.17 2.57 -10.34
C ARG A 19 -6.30 1.49 -10.97
N ASN A 20 -5.50 0.79 -10.17
CA ASN A 20 -4.70 -0.32 -10.67
C ASN A 20 -5.50 -1.61 -10.59
N PRO A 21 -5.94 -2.18 -11.72
CA PRO A 21 -6.76 -3.39 -11.73
C PRO A 21 -5.99 -4.64 -11.29
N GLU A 22 -4.67 -4.55 -11.19
CA GLU A 22 -3.83 -5.70 -10.84
C GLU A 22 -3.61 -5.88 -9.34
N VAL A 23 -4.05 -4.92 -8.51
CA VAL A 23 -3.88 -5.02 -7.05
C VAL A 23 -4.38 -6.37 -6.52
N PRO A 24 -5.57 -6.87 -6.88
CA PRO A 24 -6.03 -8.17 -6.38
C PRO A 24 -5.15 -9.35 -6.78
N LEU A 25 -4.50 -9.28 -7.94
CA LEU A 25 -3.60 -10.35 -8.39
C LEU A 25 -2.36 -10.46 -7.52
N TYR A 26 -1.76 -9.32 -7.20
CA TYR A 26 -0.59 -9.27 -6.33
C TYR A 26 -0.94 -9.63 -4.89
N ALA A 27 -2.09 -9.16 -4.41
CA ALA A 27 -2.58 -9.55 -3.09
C ALA A 27 -2.75 -11.06 -2.97
N ARG A 28 -3.32 -11.69 -4.00
CA ARG A 28 -3.47 -13.15 -4.05
C ARG A 28 -2.13 -13.84 -4.01
N ALA A 29 -1.16 -13.40 -4.82
CA ALA A 29 0.16 -14.00 -4.86
C ALA A 29 0.85 -13.98 -3.50
N LEU A 30 0.73 -12.86 -2.79
CA LEU A 30 1.31 -12.72 -1.45
C LEU A 30 0.58 -13.62 -0.42
N ARG A 31 -0.74 -13.75 -0.54
CA ARG A 31 -1.51 -14.68 0.32
C ARG A 31 -1.15 -16.13 0.05
N GLU A 32 -0.97 -16.49 -1.21
CA GLU A 32 -0.53 -17.85 -1.60
C GLU A 32 0.86 -18.17 -1.09
N ALA A 33 1.69 -17.15 -0.90
CA ALA A 33 3.01 -17.31 -0.27
C ALA A 33 2.92 -17.46 1.27
N GLY A 34 1.73 -17.39 1.86
CA GLY A 34 1.50 -17.64 3.28
C GLY A 34 1.37 -16.39 4.14
N HIS A 35 1.32 -15.21 3.56
CA HIS A 35 1.23 -13.96 4.33
C HIS A 35 -0.21 -13.49 4.51
N GLU A 36 -0.44 -12.72 5.58
CA GLU A 36 -1.66 -11.95 5.73
C GLU A 36 -1.49 -10.63 4.98
N VAL A 37 -2.46 -10.27 4.15
CA VAL A 37 -2.38 -9.07 3.31
C VAL A 37 -3.56 -8.17 3.58
N PHE A 38 -3.28 -6.93 3.92
CA PHE A 38 -4.28 -5.88 3.98
C PHE A 38 -4.27 -5.11 2.65
N ASP A 39 -5.33 -5.29 1.89
CA ASP A 39 -5.62 -4.57 0.64
C ASP A 39 -7.07 -4.11 0.59
N ASP A 40 -7.75 -4.10 1.73
CA ASP A 40 -9.20 -3.92 1.85
C ASP A 40 -9.65 -2.51 1.43
N TRP A 41 -8.72 -1.53 1.44
CA TRP A 41 -8.99 -0.20 0.88
C TRP A 41 -9.43 -0.26 -0.58
N TYR A 42 -9.03 -1.31 -1.31
CA TYR A 42 -9.37 -1.47 -2.73
C TYR A 42 -10.86 -1.65 -2.96
N ALA A 43 -11.59 -2.14 -1.96
CA ALA A 43 -13.04 -2.33 -2.03
C ALA A 43 -13.81 -1.01 -2.21
N ALA A 44 -13.22 0.13 -1.88
CA ALA A 44 -13.86 1.44 -2.06
C ALA A 44 -14.10 1.78 -3.54
N GLY A 45 -13.33 1.18 -4.44
CA GLY A 45 -13.47 1.35 -5.87
C GLY A 45 -12.68 2.53 -6.43
N PRO A 46 -12.50 2.55 -7.77
CA PRO A 46 -11.59 3.53 -8.41
C PRO A 46 -12.07 4.97 -8.37
N GLU A 47 -13.34 5.19 -8.04
CA GLU A 47 -13.95 6.52 -8.02
C GLU A 47 -14.12 7.08 -6.60
N ALA A 48 -13.56 6.41 -5.59
CA ALA A 48 -13.76 6.79 -4.21
C ALA A 48 -13.34 8.22 -3.91
N ASP A 49 -12.17 8.63 -4.41
CA ASP A 49 -11.66 9.99 -4.19
C ASP A 49 -12.53 11.05 -4.87
N ASP A 50 -13.02 10.74 -6.07
CA ASP A 50 -13.91 11.64 -6.80
C ASP A 50 -15.26 11.80 -6.11
N ARG A 51 -15.80 10.71 -5.56
CA ARG A 51 -17.05 10.75 -4.79
C ARG A 51 -16.89 11.57 -3.51
N TRP A 52 -15.79 11.41 -2.81
CA TRP A 52 -15.49 12.21 -1.63
C TRP A 52 -15.36 13.67 -1.98
N ARG A 53 -14.61 14.01 -3.04
CA ARG A 53 -14.49 15.38 -3.52
C ARG A 53 -15.86 16.00 -3.79
N ASP A 54 -16.69 15.32 -4.59
CA ASP A 54 -17.98 15.85 -5.00
C ASP A 54 -18.93 16.04 -3.78
N TYR A 55 -18.91 15.11 -2.85
CA TYR A 55 -19.67 15.21 -1.61
C TYR A 55 -19.26 16.43 -0.82
N GLU A 56 -17.97 16.65 -0.64
CA GLU A 56 -17.45 17.78 0.13
C GLU A 56 -17.70 19.12 -0.57
N LEU A 57 -17.54 19.18 -1.87
CA LEU A 57 -17.84 20.38 -2.66
C LEU A 57 -19.31 20.78 -2.56
N GLN A 58 -20.23 19.81 -2.59
CA GLN A 58 -21.66 20.06 -2.42
C GLN A 58 -21.98 20.64 -1.04
N ARG A 59 -21.19 20.34 -0.04
CA ARG A 59 -21.33 20.87 1.33
C ARG A 59 -20.64 22.22 1.50
N GLY A 60 -20.07 22.77 0.44
CA GLY A 60 -19.36 24.05 0.48
C GLY A 60 -17.96 23.99 1.06
N HIS A 61 -17.36 22.79 1.11
CA HIS A 61 -16.02 22.61 1.62
C HIS A 61 -14.99 22.65 0.49
N ASN A 62 -13.90 23.36 0.72
CA ASN A 62 -12.71 23.23 -0.14
C ASN A 62 -11.87 22.03 0.30
N PHE A 63 -10.78 21.76 -0.41
CA PHE A 63 -9.92 20.61 -0.12
C PHE A 63 -9.37 20.61 1.30
N ILE A 64 -8.92 21.78 1.78
CA ILE A 64 -8.34 21.89 3.13
C ILE A 64 -9.40 21.58 4.19
N GLN A 65 -10.61 22.10 4.01
CA GLN A 65 -11.73 21.83 4.91
C GLN A 65 -12.16 20.37 4.85
N ALA A 66 -12.16 19.78 3.65
CA ALA A 66 -12.51 18.38 3.47
C ALA A 66 -11.54 17.44 4.19
N LEU A 67 -10.24 17.76 4.17
CA LEU A 67 -9.24 16.97 4.90
C LEU A 67 -9.49 16.95 6.42
N ASP A 68 -10.11 17.97 6.95
CA ASP A 68 -10.44 18.07 8.39
C ASP A 68 -11.83 17.52 8.72
N GLY A 69 -12.53 16.98 7.72
CA GLY A 69 -13.85 16.40 7.88
C GLY A 69 -13.86 14.97 8.38
N TYR A 70 -15.02 14.50 8.83
CA TYR A 70 -15.17 13.16 9.39
C TYR A 70 -14.93 12.06 8.35
N ALA A 71 -15.35 12.27 7.10
CA ALA A 71 -15.14 11.27 6.04
C ALA A 71 -13.66 11.03 5.82
N ALA A 72 -12.86 12.09 5.66
CA ALA A 72 -11.43 12.00 5.52
C ALA A 72 -10.76 11.34 6.73
N LYS A 73 -11.12 11.80 7.92
CA LYS A 73 -10.56 11.27 9.17
C LYS A 73 -10.87 9.78 9.35
N HIS A 74 -12.08 9.36 8.98
CA HIS A 74 -12.48 7.97 9.10
C HIS A 74 -11.60 7.06 8.21
N VAL A 75 -11.47 7.40 6.94
CA VAL A 75 -10.66 6.62 6.00
C VAL A 75 -9.18 6.65 6.40
N PHE A 76 -8.68 7.83 6.72
CA PHE A 76 -7.29 8.00 7.13
C PHE A 76 -6.96 7.17 8.37
N ASN A 77 -7.78 7.25 9.42
CA ASN A 77 -7.54 6.50 10.66
C ASN A 77 -7.63 5.00 10.45
N PHE A 78 -8.54 4.55 9.60
CA PHE A 78 -8.66 3.14 9.25
C PHE A 78 -7.38 2.64 8.58
N ASP A 79 -6.93 3.33 7.55
CA ASP A 79 -5.69 2.94 6.85
C ASP A 79 -4.48 3.04 7.76
N LEU A 80 -4.37 4.12 8.54
CA LEU A 80 -3.27 4.31 9.48
C LEU A 80 -3.18 3.18 10.50
N SER A 81 -4.32 2.73 11.03
CA SER A 81 -4.33 1.63 12.01
C SER A 81 -3.77 0.34 11.39
N HIS A 82 -4.06 0.10 10.12
CA HIS A 82 -3.54 -1.08 9.42
C HIS A 82 -2.08 -0.95 9.01
N ILE A 83 -1.62 0.24 8.69
CA ILE A 83 -0.18 0.49 8.50
C ILE A 83 0.58 0.19 9.81
N CYS A 84 0.08 0.70 10.93
CA CYS A 84 0.71 0.49 12.23
C CYS A 84 0.71 -0.98 12.66
N ARG A 85 -0.33 -1.72 12.29
CA ARG A 85 -0.44 -3.16 12.57
C ARG A 85 0.49 -4.00 11.71
N ALA A 86 0.82 -3.55 10.51
CA ALA A 86 1.59 -4.32 9.56
C ALA A 86 3.05 -4.52 10.01
N ASP A 87 3.61 -5.67 9.70
CA ASP A 87 5.02 -5.96 9.87
C ASP A 87 5.86 -5.38 8.74
N VAL A 88 5.28 -5.34 7.56
CA VAL A 88 5.93 -4.96 6.30
C VAL A 88 4.95 -4.19 5.46
N VAL A 89 5.44 -3.21 4.73
CA VAL A 89 4.64 -2.51 3.70
C VAL A 89 5.22 -2.78 2.32
N VAL A 90 4.35 -2.86 1.33
CA VAL A 90 4.73 -3.05 -0.06
C VAL A 90 4.01 -2.01 -0.91
N LEU A 91 4.77 -1.19 -1.62
CA LEU A 91 4.23 -0.26 -2.60
C LEU A 91 4.22 -0.93 -3.96
N LEU A 92 3.02 -1.18 -4.47
CA LEU A 92 2.81 -1.70 -5.82
C LEU A 92 2.69 -0.55 -6.80
N LEU A 93 3.57 -0.48 -7.76
CA LEU A 93 3.48 0.51 -8.83
C LEU A 93 2.57 0.02 -9.97
N PRO A 94 1.89 0.91 -10.70
CA PRO A 94 1.95 2.37 -10.53
C PRO A 94 1.16 2.85 -9.31
N ALA A 95 1.68 3.85 -8.64
CA ALA A 95 1.04 4.46 -7.49
C ALA A 95 1.33 5.96 -7.45
N GLY A 96 0.36 6.71 -6.95
CA GLY A 96 0.46 8.16 -6.86
C GLY A 96 1.01 8.65 -5.52
N LYS A 97 0.65 9.87 -5.20
CA LYS A 97 1.14 10.59 -4.01
C LYS A 97 0.80 9.87 -2.72
N SER A 98 -0.45 9.41 -2.58
CA SER A 98 -0.93 8.75 -1.36
C SER A 98 -0.08 7.54 -1.00
N GLY A 99 0.18 6.69 -1.98
CA GLY A 99 0.98 5.49 -1.75
C GLY A 99 2.41 5.81 -1.33
N HIS A 100 3.00 6.82 -1.94
CA HIS A 100 4.36 7.24 -1.57
C HIS A 100 4.41 7.85 -0.17
N LEU A 101 3.36 8.60 0.25
CA LEU A 101 3.27 9.11 1.61
C LEU A 101 3.16 7.97 2.63
N GLU A 102 2.34 6.97 2.35
CA GLU A 102 2.15 5.82 3.22
C GLU A 102 3.45 5.01 3.37
N LEU A 103 4.14 4.76 2.26
CA LEU A 103 5.43 4.08 2.27
C LEU A 103 6.45 4.85 3.11
N GLY A 104 6.57 6.15 2.87
CA GLY A 104 7.52 6.99 3.60
C GLY A 104 7.22 7.02 5.09
N TYR A 105 5.94 7.08 5.47
CA TYR A 105 5.53 7.03 6.87
C TYR A 105 5.95 5.71 7.53
N ALA A 106 5.67 4.58 6.89
CA ALA A 106 6.01 3.26 7.42
C ALA A 106 7.53 3.08 7.55
N LEU A 107 8.29 3.51 6.55
CA LEU A 107 9.76 3.47 6.61
C LEU A 107 10.29 4.33 7.75
N GLY A 108 9.69 5.50 7.96
CA GLY A 108 10.05 6.39 9.08
C GLY A 108 9.75 5.77 10.45
N LEU A 109 8.80 4.87 10.55
CA LEU A 109 8.52 4.08 11.75
C LEU A 109 9.50 2.92 11.96
N GLY A 110 10.40 2.70 11.00
CA GLY A 110 11.35 1.58 11.06
C GLY A 110 10.82 0.27 10.51
N LYS A 111 9.67 0.29 9.83
CA LYS A 111 9.15 -0.92 9.18
C LYS A 111 9.88 -1.20 7.88
N PRO A 112 10.15 -2.47 7.55
CA PRO A 112 10.59 -2.81 6.20
C PRO A 112 9.55 -2.38 5.18
N GLY A 113 10.00 -1.74 4.12
CA GLY A 113 9.13 -1.29 3.04
C GLY A 113 9.76 -1.60 1.69
N TYR A 114 8.99 -2.27 0.84
CA TYR A 114 9.42 -2.72 -0.47
C TYR A 114 8.67 -1.97 -1.55
N ILE A 115 9.34 -1.77 -2.68
CA ILE A 115 8.70 -1.25 -3.88
C ILE A 115 8.69 -2.35 -4.92
N LEU A 116 7.52 -2.67 -5.45
CA LEU A 116 7.37 -3.64 -6.52
C LEU A 116 7.12 -2.89 -7.83
N LEU A 117 8.08 -2.98 -8.75
CA LEU A 117 7.97 -2.37 -10.06
C LEU A 117 6.97 -3.13 -10.92
N ASP A 118 6.21 -2.38 -11.70
CA ASP A 118 5.34 -2.93 -12.75
C ASP A 118 6.10 -3.08 -14.08
N ASN A 119 7.01 -2.14 -14.34
CA ASN A 119 7.86 -2.07 -15.53
C ASN A 119 9.14 -1.33 -15.19
N ASN A 120 10.08 -1.32 -16.13
CA ASN A 120 11.22 -0.41 -16.03
C ASN A 120 10.71 1.03 -16.02
N PRO A 121 11.03 1.82 -15.00
CA PRO A 121 10.54 3.20 -14.91
C PRO A 121 11.20 4.06 -16.00
N GLU A 122 10.41 4.94 -16.61
CA GLU A 122 10.93 5.94 -17.55
C GLU A 122 11.80 6.99 -16.84
N ARG A 123 11.41 7.33 -15.62
CA ARG A 123 12.16 8.27 -14.78
C ARG A 123 12.78 7.52 -13.63
N PHE A 124 14.05 7.76 -13.39
CA PHE A 124 14.76 7.20 -12.25
C PHE A 124 14.65 8.18 -11.09
N ASP A 125 14.21 7.67 -9.94
CA ASP A 125 14.12 8.43 -8.71
C ASP A 125 15.06 7.83 -7.67
N VAL A 126 16.08 8.59 -7.33
CA VAL A 126 17.09 8.14 -6.37
C VAL A 126 16.52 7.97 -4.95
N MET A 127 15.39 8.63 -4.64
CA MET A 127 14.75 8.52 -3.33
C MET A 127 14.11 7.14 -3.08
N TYR A 128 13.97 6.31 -4.10
CA TYR A 128 13.58 4.92 -3.91
C TYR A 128 14.61 4.11 -3.10
N ARG A 129 15.80 4.65 -2.92
CA ARG A 129 16.78 4.07 -1.98
C ARG A 129 16.32 4.06 -0.52
N PHE A 130 15.29 4.83 -0.15
CA PHE A 130 14.68 4.69 1.16
C PHE A 130 14.07 3.32 1.38
N ALA A 131 13.56 2.69 0.33
CA ALA A 131 12.98 1.37 0.44
C ALA A 131 14.01 0.34 0.91
N THR A 132 13.55 -0.65 1.63
CA THR A 132 14.37 -1.79 2.02
C THR A 132 14.91 -2.48 0.79
N LYS A 133 14.07 -2.66 -0.22
CA LYS A 133 14.48 -3.12 -1.53
C LYS A 133 13.46 -2.73 -2.58
N VAL A 134 13.92 -2.50 -3.81
CA VAL A 134 13.09 -2.35 -4.99
C VAL A 134 13.13 -3.67 -5.74
N CYS A 135 11.99 -4.32 -5.90
CA CYS A 135 11.86 -5.63 -6.51
C CYS A 135 11.33 -5.52 -7.93
N ALA A 136 11.91 -6.26 -8.85
CA ALA A 136 11.50 -6.26 -10.25
C ALA A 136 10.33 -7.22 -10.53
N SER A 137 10.07 -8.17 -9.63
CA SER A 137 9.01 -9.16 -9.78
C SER A 137 8.42 -9.56 -8.44
N VAL A 138 7.21 -10.12 -8.47
CA VAL A 138 6.58 -10.65 -7.26
C VAL A 138 7.37 -11.82 -6.69
N GLU A 139 8.00 -12.62 -7.50
CA GLU A 139 8.84 -13.75 -7.07
C GLU A 139 10.02 -13.23 -6.26
N GLU A 140 10.66 -12.17 -6.72
CA GLU A 140 11.76 -11.55 -6.01
C GLU A 140 11.30 -11.00 -4.66
N LEU A 141 10.13 -10.36 -4.63
CA LEU A 141 9.54 -9.85 -3.39
C LEU A 141 9.24 -10.99 -2.42
N VAL A 142 8.62 -12.06 -2.88
CA VAL A 142 8.30 -13.23 -2.04
C VAL A 142 9.57 -13.82 -1.44
N ASN A 143 10.64 -13.91 -2.20
CA ASN A 143 11.93 -14.41 -1.71
C ASN A 143 12.51 -13.49 -0.62
N GLU A 144 12.35 -12.17 -0.78
CA GLU A 144 12.82 -11.20 0.23
C GLU A 144 12.01 -11.29 1.54
N LEU A 145 10.74 -11.60 1.44
CA LEU A 145 9.88 -11.73 2.62
C LEU A 145 10.11 -13.03 3.39
N GLY A 146 10.82 -13.95 2.78
CA GLY A 146 11.20 -15.20 3.43
C GLY A 146 10.24 -16.33 3.28
#